data_13c656744dd134650d3675588416e1c5
#
_entry.id   13c656744dd134650d3675588416e1c5
#
_cell.length_a   1.000
_cell.length_b   1.000
_cell.length_c   1.000
_cell.angle_alpha   90.00
_cell.angle_beta   90.00
_cell.angle_gamma   90.00
#
_symmetry.space_group_name_H-M   'P 1'
#
loop_
_entity.id
_entity.type
_entity.pdbx_description
1 polymer ?
#
loop_
_entity_poly.entity_id
_entity_poly.type
_entity_poly.pdbx_seq_one_letter_code
_entity_poly.pdbx_strand_id
1 'polypeptide(L)'
;TVSTYMRMLRSIYNRGVEAGTARFIPRLFRDVFTGVDVRQKKALPINELHMLLYKAPKSRHLCRTQAIARLMFQLCGMPFADFAHLEKSALTHGVLRYNRIKTGTPMSVEILEAAQKTINGLRNNESSAGDYPDYLFDIMKGDKKRKEEAGYKEYQSALRRFNNQLKSLSRELRIKSPVTSYTIRHSWATSAKYQGIPIEMISESLGHKSIKTTQTYLKGF
;
A
#
# COMPACT_ATOMS: atom_id res chain seq x y z
N THR A 1 -12.97 0.84 -14.91
CA THR A 1 -13.41 -0.25 -15.83
C THR A 1 -14.92 -0.17 -16.04
N VAL A 2 -15.43 -0.71 -17.15
CA VAL A 2 -16.89 -0.76 -17.44
C VAL A 2 -17.67 -1.36 -16.26
N SER A 3 -17.22 -2.48 -15.71
CA SER A 3 -17.85 -3.11 -14.55
C SER A 3 -17.96 -2.20 -13.32
N THR A 4 -17.02 -1.29 -13.10
CA THR A 4 -17.10 -0.32 -11.99
C THR A 4 -18.23 0.68 -12.21
N TYR A 5 -18.35 1.21 -13.40
CA TYR A 5 -19.45 2.13 -13.75
C TYR A 5 -20.81 1.44 -13.70
N MET A 6 -20.90 0.20 -14.18
CA MET A 6 -22.14 -0.59 -14.14
C MET A 6 -22.57 -0.90 -12.69
N ARG A 7 -21.64 -1.16 -11.79
CA ARG A 7 -21.95 -1.29 -10.34
C ARG A 7 -22.45 0.00 -9.73
N MET A 8 -21.87 1.15 -10.11
CA MET A 8 -22.34 2.45 -9.65
C MET A 8 -23.75 2.74 -10.16
N LEU A 9 -24.00 2.51 -11.44
CA LEU A 9 -25.34 2.65 -12.03
C LEU A 9 -26.36 1.75 -11.34
N ARG A 10 -26.03 0.47 -11.11
CA ARG A 10 -26.89 -0.45 -10.35
C ARG A 10 -27.19 0.06 -8.95
N SER A 11 -26.21 0.62 -8.26
CA SER A 11 -26.39 1.19 -6.91
C SER A 11 -27.31 2.41 -6.93
N ILE A 12 -27.13 3.30 -7.91
CA ILE A 12 -27.97 4.50 -8.09
C ILE A 12 -29.42 4.09 -8.41
N TYR A 13 -29.59 3.16 -9.35
CA TYR A 13 -30.90 2.64 -9.72
C TYR A 13 -31.62 2.02 -8.51
N ASN A 14 -30.97 1.14 -7.75
CA ASN A 14 -31.59 0.51 -6.59
C ASN A 14 -32.04 1.55 -5.55
N ARG A 15 -31.20 2.58 -5.28
CA ARG A 15 -31.59 3.71 -4.42
C ARG A 15 -32.81 4.48 -4.96
N GLY A 16 -32.87 4.68 -6.27
CA GLY A 16 -34.00 5.33 -6.91
C GLY A 16 -35.29 4.51 -6.76
N VAL A 17 -35.20 3.18 -6.85
CA VAL A 17 -36.33 2.28 -6.60
C VAL A 17 -36.77 2.33 -5.13
N GLU A 18 -35.82 2.24 -4.19
CA GLU A 18 -36.06 2.35 -2.75
C GLU A 18 -36.72 3.70 -2.36
N ALA A 19 -36.30 4.78 -3.02
CA ALA A 19 -36.85 6.13 -2.83
C ALA A 19 -38.18 6.37 -3.58
N GLY A 20 -38.68 5.39 -4.35
CA GLY A 20 -39.90 5.54 -5.15
C GLY A 20 -39.77 6.45 -6.36
N THR A 21 -38.55 6.91 -6.70
CA THR A 21 -38.27 7.79 -7.85
C THR A 21 -37.97 7.04 -9.15
N ALA A 22 -37.77 5.72 -9.06
CA ALA A 22 -37.58 4.85 -10.20
C ALA A 22 -38.46 3.60 -10.10
N ARG A 23 -39.00 3.16 -11.25
CA ARG A 23 -39.78 1.92 -11.32
C ARG A 23 -38.85 0.71 -11.22
N PHE A 24 -39.22 -0.28 -10.39
CA PHE A 24 -38.51 -1.55 -10.34
C PHE A 24 -38.67 -2.33 -11.65
N ILE A 25 -37.57 -2.70 -12.30
CA ILE A 25 -37.52 -3.54 -13.50
C ILE A 25 -36.78 -4.84 -13.11
N PRO A 26 -37.46 -6.00 -13.10
CA PRO A 26 -36.80 -7.26 -12.78
C PRO A 26 -35.65 -7.55 -13.72
N ARG A 27 -34.52 -7.97 -13.16
CA ARG A 27 -33.34 -8.44 -13.90
C ARG A 27 -32.69 -7.40 -14.83
N LEU A 28 -32.89 -6.08 -14.61
CA LEU A 28 -32.32 -5.00 -15.44
C LEU A 28 -30.80 -5.13 -15.69
N PHE A 29 -30.06 -5.67 -14.75
CA PHE A 29 -28.59 -5.87 -14.83
C PHE A 29 -28.19 -7.32 -15.03
N ARG A 30 -29.09 -8.20 -15.51
CA ARG A 30 -28.80 -9.63 -15.63
C ARG A 30 -27.64 -9.93 -16.58
N ASP A 31 -27.65 -9.27 -17.73
CA ASP A 31 -26.69 -9.51 -18.81
C ASP A 31 -25.51 -8.56 -18.79
N VAL A 32 -25.40 -7.79 -17.69
CA VAL A 32 -24.32 -6.83 -17.49
C VAL A 32 -23.36 -7.35 -16.40
N PHE A 33 -22.10 -7.51 -16.76
CA PHE A 33 -21.10 -7.90 -15.79
C PHE A 33 -20.87 -6.79 -14.76
N THR A 34 -21.41 -7.00 -13.56
CA THR A 34 -21.23 -6.12 -12.38
C THR A 34 -20.26 -6.72 -11.36
N GLY A 35 -19.62 -7.83 -11.67
CA GLY A 35 -18.66 -8.49 -10.79
C GLY A 35 -17.33 -7.78 -10.70
N VAL A 36 -16.51 -8.25 -9.79
CA VAL A 36 -15.10 -7.86 -9.67
C VAL A 36 -14.28 -8.91 -10.41
N ASP A 37 -13.56 -8.51 -11.45
CA ASP A 37 -12.55 -9.36 -12.04
C ASP A 37 -11.41 -9.53 -11.02
N VAL A 38 -11.39 -10.69 -10.36
CA VAL A 38 -10.39 -11.00 -9.36
C VAL A 38 -9.11 -11.40 -10.10
N ARG A 39 -8.37 -10.41 -10.57
CA ARG A 39 -6.99 -10.66 -11.00
C ARG A 39 -6.22 -11.16 -9.79
N GLN A 40 -5.71 -12.38 -9.90
CA GLN A 40 -4.83 -12.93 -8.87
C GLN A 40 -3.65 -11.98 -8.67
N LYS A 41 -3.65 -11.33 -7.53
CA LYS A 41 -2.52 -10.50 -7.11
C LYS A 41 -1.48 -11.46 -6.57
N LYS A 42 -0.34 -11.53 -7.24
CA LYS A 42 0.71 -12.49 -6.89
C LYS A 42 1.72 -11.83 -5.93
N ALA A 43 2.04 -12.54 -4.86
CA ALA A 43 3.23 -12.24 -4.07
C ALA A 43 4.48 -12.61 -4.88
N LEU A 44 5.61 -12.02 -4.52
CA LEU A 44 6.89 -12.42 -5.09
C LEU A 44 7.31 -13.79 -4.55
N PRO A 45 7.93 -14.64 -5.39
CA PRO A 45 8.69 -15.78 -4.91
C PRO A 45 9.72 -15.34 -3.87
N ILE A 46 10.01 -16.17 -2.88
CA ILE A 46 10.87 -15.81 -1.74
C ILE A 46 12.28 -15.35 -2.18
N ASN A 47 12.85 -15.99 -3.19
CA ASN A 47 14.14 -15.62 -3.76
C ASN A 47 14.09 -14.21 -4.42
N GLU A 48 13.04 -13.90 -5.17
CA GLU A 48 12.86 -12.59 -5.81
C GLU A 48 12.57 -11.50 -4.77
N LEU A 49 11.79 -11.83 -3.73
CA LEU A 49 11.56 -10.94 -2.61
C LEU A 49 12.87 -10.60 -1.88
N HIS A 50 13.68 -11.61 -1.58
CA HIS A 50 14.99 -11.40 -0.97
C HIS A 50 15.90 -10.52 -1.84
N MET A 51 15.93 -10.77 -3.15
CA MET A 51 16.69 -9.93 -4.11
C MET A 51 16.19 -8.49 -4.08
N LEU A 52 14.86 -8.28 -4.12
CA LEU A 52 14.26 -6.94 -4.11
C LEU A 52 14.67 -6.16 -2.85
N LEU A 53 14.66 -6.81 -1.69
CA LEU A 53 14.83 -6.14 -0.40
C LEU A 53 16.30 -5.98 -0.01
N TYR A 54 17.19 -6.91 -0.40
CA TYR A 54 18.53 -6.99 0.17
C TYR A 54 19.70 -7.02 -0.82
N LYS A 55 19.46 -7.39 -2.09
CA LYS A 55 20.56 -7.36 -3.09
C LYS A 55 20.82 -5.92 -3.51
N ALA A 56 22.01 -5.41 -3.20
CA ALA A 56 22.39 -4.04 -3.52
C ALA A 56 22.26 -3.73 -5.02
N PRO A 57 21.55 -2.67 -5.42
CA PRO A 57 21.50 -2.22 -6.79
C PRO A 57 22.85 -1.59 -7.18
N LYS A 58 23.22 -1.69 -8.45
CA LYS A 58 24.38 -1.01 -9.02
C LYS A 58 24.13 0.51 -9.10
N SER A 59 22.91 0.89 -9.42
CA SER A 59 22.49 2.27 -9.60
C SER A 59 22.20 2.94 -8.27
N ARG A 60 23.04 3.89 -7.85
CA ARG A 60 22.93 4.58 -6.57
C ARG A 60 21.55 5.24 -6.35
N HIS A 61 20.93 5.78 -7.40
CA HIS A 61 19.62 6.42 -7.31
C HIS A 61 18.48 5.44 -6.96
N LEU A 62 18.68 4.11 -7.15
CA LEU A 62 17.71 3.08 -6.78
C LEU A 62 17.86 2.59 -5.33
N CYS A 63 18.95 2.93 -4.64
CA CYS A 63 19.16 2.55 -3.23
C CYS A 63 18.05 3.07 -2.32
N ARG A 64 17.62 4.34 -2.51
CA ARG A 64 16.51 4.92 -1.75
C ARG A 64 15.20 4.16 -1.99
N THR A 65 14.90 3.82 -3.24
CA THR A 65 13.71 3.04 -3.61
C THR A 65 13.71 1.68 -2.95
N GLN A 66 14.85 0.99 -2.95
CA GLN A 66 15.02 -0.29 -2.27
C GLN A 66 14.85 -0.15 -0.76
N ALA A 67 15.43 0.87 -0.15
CA ALA A 67 15.30 1.13 1.29
C ALA A 67 13.82 1.38 1.68
N ILE A 68 13.08 2.14 0.89
CA ILE A 68 11.63 2.35 1.08
C ILE A 68 10.88 1.02 0.96
N ALA A 69 11.14 0.23 -0.09
CA ALA A 69 10.50 -1.08 -0.28
C ALA A 69 10.76 -2.03 0.89
N ARG A 70 12.01 -2.07 1.37
CA ARG A 70 12.42 -2.86 2.55
C ARG A 70 11.71 -2.38 3.81
N LEU A 71 11.67 -1.08 4.04
CA LEU A 71 11.00 -0.54 5.22
C LEU A 71 9.48 -0.79 5.18
N MET A 72 8.82 -0.62 4.03
CA MET A 72 7.41 -0.98 3.89
C MET A 72 7.16 -2.46 4.24
N PHE A 73 8.06 -3.36 3.85
CA PHE A 73 7.97 -4.78 4.22
C PHE A 73 8.19 -4.99 5.71
N GLN A 74 9.22 -4.38 6.31
CA GLN A 74 9.54 -4.46 7.75
C GLN A 74 8.42 -3.90 8.63
N LEU A 75 7.66 -2.92 8.12
CA LEU A 75 6.48 -2.33 8.77
C LEU A 75 5.20 -3.09 8.41
N CYS A 76 5.23 -4.42 8.46
CA CYS A 76 4.08 -5.30 8.25
C CYS A 76 3.38 -5.11 6.89
N GLY A 77 4.17 -4.90 5.84
CA GLY A 77 3.62 -4.67 4.50
C GLY A 77 2.82 -3.36 4.42
N MET A 78 3.27 -2.31 5.07
CA MET A 78 2.62 -0.99 5.07
C MET A 78 2.35 -0.52 3.64
N PRO A 79 1.13 -0.05 3.30
CA PRO A 79 0.85 0.52 1.99
C PRO A 79 1.61 1.81 1.76
N PHE A 80 1.98 2.07 0.51
CA PHE A 80 2.67 3.31 0.15
C PHE A 80 1.88 4.59 0.51
N ALA A 81 0.55 4.51 0.51
CA ALA A 81 -0.28 5.64 0.92
C ALA A 81 -0.02 6.02 2.38
N ASP A 82 -0.09 5.03 3.29
CA ASP A 82 0.18 5.26 4.70
C ASP A 82 1.65 5.69 4.91
N PHE A 83 2.59 5.01 4.23
CA PHE A 83 4.03 5.31 4.30
C PHE A 83 4.36 6.75 3.89
N ALA A 84 3.79 7.24 2.79
CA ALA A 84 4.06 8.57 2.27
C ALA A 84 3.52 9.70 3.17
N HIS A 85 2.52 9.40 4.00
CA HIS A 85 1.88 10.35 4.89
C HIS A 85 2.25 10.15 6.37
N LEU A 86 3.28 9.33 6.67
CA LEU A 86 3.75 9.19 8.04
C LEU A 86 4.28 10.53 8.56
N GLU A 87 3.78 10.92 9.72
CA GLU A 87 4.21 12.14 10.42
C GLU A 87 5.41 11.85 11.32
N LYS A 88 6.24 12.85 11.57
CA LYS A 88 7.37 12.77 12.52
C LYS A 88 6.89 12.37 13.93
N SER A 89 5.72 12.89 14.34
CA SER A 89 5.07 12.59 15.61
C SER A 89 4.57 11.15 15.74
N ALA A 90 4.38 10.46 14.61
CA ALA A 90 3.93 9.06 14.62
C ALA A 90 4.95 8.09 15.23
N LEU A 91 6.24 8.44 15.18
CA LEU A 91 7.33 7.62 15.72
C LEU A 91 7.75 8.11 17.11
N THR A 92 7.38 7.36 18.14
CA THR A 92 7.65 7.71 19.54
C THR A 92 8.14 6.48 20.31
N HIS A 93 9.29 6.59 20.97
CA HIS A 93 9.86 5.53 21.82
C HIS A 93 9.94 4.15 21.14
N GLY A 94 10.35 4.12 19.87
CA GLY A 94 10.49 2.86 19.12
C GLY A 94 9.17 2.23 18.66
N VAL A 95 8.06 2.94 18.80
CA VAL A 95 6.74 2.49 18.31
C VAL A 95 6.19 3.49 17.32
N LEU A 96 5.75 2.98 16.18
CA LEU A 96 5.08 3.76 15.13
C LEU A 96 3.58 3.65 15.30
N ARG A 97 2.91 4.78 15.59
CA ARG A 97 1.45 4.88 15.74
C ARG A 97 0.86 5.76 14.67
N TYR A 98 -0.10 5.25 13.92
CA TYR A 98 -0.77 5.99 12.85
C TYR A 98 -2.17 5.44 12.57
N ASN A 99 -2.98 6.20 11.87
CA ASN A 99 -4.27 5.73 11.38
C ASN A 99 -4.18 5.39 9.89
N ARG A 100 -4.71 4.22 9.50
CA ARG A 100 -4.80 3.82 8.10
C ARG A 100 -5.61 4.82 7.29
N ILE A 101 -5.02 5.42 6.25
CA ILE A 101 -5.71 6.41 5.40
C ILE A 101 -7.00 5.84 4.78
N LYS A 102 -6.94 4.59 4.31
CA LYS A 102 -8.09 3.97 3.62
C LYS A 102 -9.24 3.58 4.55
N THR A 103 -8.96 3.19 5.80
CA THR A 103 -9.95 2.54 6.69
C THR A 103 -10.14 3.26 8.01
N GLY A 104 -9.28 4.23 8.34
CA GLY A 104 -9.24 4.89 9.65
C GLY A 104 -8.81 3.97 10.80
N THR A 105 -8.38 2.73 10.51
CA THR A 105 -7.99 1.77 11.55
C THR A 105 -6.73 2.26 12.25
N PRO A 106 -6.71 2.36 13.59
CA PRO A 106 -5.50 2.69 14.34
C PRO A 106 -4.49 1.54 14.24
N MET A 107 -3.25 1.89 14.00
CA MET A 107 -2.13 0.95 13.86
C MET A 107 -1.04 1.29 14.87
N SER A 108 -0.45 0.25 15.46
CA SER A 108 0.71 0.35 16.32
C SER A 108 1.71 -0.72 15.89
N VAL A 109 2.91 -0.29 15.48
CA VAL A 109 3.96 -1.18 14.97
C VAL A 109 5.23 -0.90 15.75
N GLU A 110 5.75 -1.93 16.43
CA GLU A 110 7.06 -1.88 17.09
C GLU A 110 8.16 -1.82 16.03
N ILE A 111 9.10 -0.91 16.22
CA ILE A 111 10.22 -0.70 15.30
C ILE A 111 11.40 -1.54 15.74
N LEU A 112 11.62 -2.65 15.07
CA LEU A 112 12.79 -3.49 15.28
C LEU A 112 14.07 -2.77 14.84
N GLU A 113 15.21 -3.16 15.39
CA GLU A 113 16.51 -2.54 15.13
C GLU A 113 16.84 -2.42 13.63
N ALA A 114 16.53 -3.44 12.84
CA ALA A 114 16.75 -3.42 11.39
C ALA A 114 15.90 -2.36 10.67
N ALA A 115 14.67 -2.15 11.12
CA ALA A 115 13.79 -1.09 10.59
C ALA A 115 14.29 0.29 11.04
N GLN A 116 14.73 0.43 12.30
CA GLN A 116 15.30 1.66 12.83
C GLN A 116 16.54 2.11 12.03
N LYS A 117 17.45 1.16 11.73
CA LYS A 117 18.62 1.44 10.87
C LYS A 117 18.20 1.96 9.48
N THR A 118 17.15 1.35 8.91
CA THR A 118 16.62 1.78 7.60
C THR A 118 15.99 3.17 7.67
N ILE A 119 15.22 3.47 8.73
CA ILE A 119 14.63 4.79 8.98
C ILE A 119 15.73 5.86 9.07
N ASN A 120 16.75 5.61 9.90
CA ASN A 120 17.86 6.55 10.08
C ASN A 120 18.61 6.78 8.76
N GLY A 121 18.85 5.73 7.97
CA GLY A 121 19.49 5.84 6.66
C GLY A 121 18.66 6.65 5.65
N LEU A 122 17.34 6.52 5.66
CA LEU A 122 16.45 7.31 4.81
C LEU A 122 16.44 8.78 5.21
N ARG A 123 16.42 9.09 6.51
CA ARG A 123 16.42 10.47 7.04
C ARG A 123 17.76 11.17 6.83
N ASN A 124 18.88 10.48 7.04
CA ASN A 124 20.23 11.07 6.88
C ASN A 124 20.58 11.38 5.42
N ASN A 125 19.91 10.75 4.47
CA ASN A 125 20.07 11.03 3.04
C ASN A 125 19.11 12.12 2.53
N GLU A 126 18.26 12.66 3.40
CA GLU A 126 17.41 13.79 3.07
C GLU A 126 18.28 15.05 3.16
N SER A 127 18.60 15.62 2.01
CA SER A 127 19.33 16.89 1.93
C SER A 127 18.59 17.94 2.74
N SER A 128 19.31 18.74 3.48
CA SER A 128 18.85 19.87 4.33
C SER A 128 18.05 20.96 3.60
N ALA A 129 17.63 20.74 2.37
CA ALA A 129 17.04 21.73 1.46
C ALA A 129 15.51 21.87 1.56
N GLY A 130 14.85 21.20 2.48
CA GLY A 130 13.41 21.37 2.67
C GLY A 130 13.03 20.99 4.08
N ASP A 131 12.76 21.99 4.90
CA ASP A 131 12.10 21.79 6.18
C ASP A 131 10.65 21.38 5.86
N TYR A 132 10.42 20.07 5.64
CA TYR A 132 9.08 19.51 5.57
C TYR A 132 8.66 19.21 7.01
N PRO A 133 7.93 20.14 7.65
CA PRO A 133 7.83 20.14 9.10
C PRO A 133 7.10 18.91 9.65
N ASP A 134 6.20 18.31 8.86
CA ASP A 134 5.23 17.37 9.39
C ASP A 134 5.51 15.90 9.03
N TYR A 135 6.12 15.60 7.87
CA TYR A 135 6.29 14.22 7.39
C TYR A 135 7.60 13.60 7.84
N LEU A 136 7.53 12.29 8.16
CA LEU A 136 8.69 11.50 8.59
C LEU A 136 9.71 11.31 7.48
N PHE A 137 9.24 11.21 6.22
CA PHE A 137 10.07 11.02 5.02
C PHE A 137 9.72 12.09 3.97
N ASP A 138 10.72 12.52 3.21
CA ASP A 138 10.65 13.47 2.09
C ASP A 138 9.99 12.86 0.84
N ILE A 139 8.74 12.38 0.98
CA ILE A 139 7.93 11.86 -0.13
C ILE A 139 6.88 12.86 -0.54
N MET A 140 6.17 13.40 0.46
CA MET A 140 5.19 14.47 0.32
C MET A 140 5.86 15.79 0.67
N LYS A 141 5.78 16.76 -0.24
CA LYS A 141 6.46 18.06 -0.11
C LYS A 141 5.55 19.17 0.42
N GLY A 142 4.24 18.90 0.43
CA GLY A 142 3.24 19.87 0.85
C GLY A 142 3.05 19.89 2.35
N ASP A 143 2.57 21.05 2.86
CA ASP A 143 2.04 21.18 4.20
C ASP A 143 0.77 20.32 4.35
N LYS A 144 0.57 19.71 5.52
CA LYS A 144 -0.64 18.97 5.90
C LYS A 144 -1.94 19.80 5.71
N LYS A 145 -1.84 21.13 5.80
CA LYS A 145 -2.95 22.09 5.56
C LYS A 145 -3.26 22.33 4.08
N ARG A 146 -2.51 21.71 3.17
CA ARG A 146 -2.71 21.88 1.73
C ARG A 146 -4.09 21.37 1.31
N LYS A 147 -4.75 22.07 0.36
CA LYS A 147 -6.05 21.65 -0.20
C LYS A 147 -6.01 20.18 -0.59
N GLU A 148 -7.01 19.40 -0.18
CA GLU A 148 -7.10 17.93 -0.38
C GLU A 148 -6.79 17.49 -1.81
N GLU A 149 -7.28 18.22 -2.81
CA GLU A 149 -7.02 17.91 -4.22
C GLU A 149 -5.55 18.03 -4.61
N ALA A 150 -4.84 19.07 -4.13
CA ALA A 150 -3.43 19.27 -4.42
C ALA A 150 -2.56 18.21 -3.74
N GLY A 151 -2.88 17.84 -2.51
CA GLY A 151 -2.24 16.74 -1.78
C GLY A 151 -2.45 15.40 -2.47
N TYR A 152 -3.67 15.15 -2.96
CA TYR A 152 -3.97 13.93 -3.72
C TYR A 152 -3.18 13.84 -5.03
N LYS A 153 -3.08 14.91 -5.80
CA LYS A 153 -2.28 14.96 -7.05
C LYS A 153 -0.78 14.73 -6.76
N GLU A 154 -0.28 15.31 -5.68
CA GLU A 154 1.11 15.09 -5.24
C GLU A 154 1.35 13.62 -4.88
N TYR A 155 0.49 13.02 -4.06
CA TYR A 155 0.54 11.60 -3.72
C TYR A 155 0.50 10.70 -4.97
N GLN A 156 -0.40 10.96 -5.92
CA GLN A 156 -0.48 10.19 -7.16
C GLN A 156 0.82 10.25 -7.97
N SER A 157 1.44 11.43 -8.00
CA SER A 157 2.73 11.63 -8.68
C SER A 157 3.87 10.90 -7.95
N ALA A 158 3.89 10.94 -6.62
CA ALA A 158 4.86 10.21 -5.80
C ALA A 158 4.71 8.68 -5.97
N LEU A 159 3.48 8.17 -5.93
CA LEU A 159 3.18 6.74 -6.15
C LEU A 159 3.62 6.28 -7.55
N ARG A 160 3.32 7.07 -8.59
CA ARG A 160 3.74 6.76 -9.96
C ARG A 160 5.27 6.71 -10.07
N ARG A 161 5.96 7.68 -9.51
CA ARG A 161 7.43 7.75 -9.48
C ARG A 161 8.02 6.54 -8.76
N PHE A 162 7.51 6.21 -7.57
CA PHE A 162 7.96 5.05 -6.79
C PHE A 162 7.77 3.74 -7.56
N ASN A 163 6.59 3.51 -8.16
CA ASN A 163 6.35 2.30 -8.95
C ASN A 163 7.24 2.22 -10.21
N ASN A 164 7.54 3.34 -10.87
CA ASN A 164 8.48 3.37 -12.00
C ASN A 164 9.91 3.03 -11.54
N GLN A 165 10.34 3.54 -10.40
CA GLN A 165 11.64 3.21 -9.81
C GLN A 165 11.71 1.74 -9.37
N LEU A 166 10.64 1.19 -8.77
CA LEU A 166 10.54 -0.25 -8.47
C LEU A 166 10.67 -1.10 -9.73
N LYS A 167 10.06 -0.70 -10.82
CA LYS A 167 10.18 -1.38 -12.11
C LYS A 167 11.62 -1.33 -12.66
N SER A 168 12.31 -0.21 -12.51
CA SER A 168 13.74 -0.08 -12.89
C SER A 168 14.63 -0.95 -12.01
N LEU A 169 14.40 -0.92 -10.68
CA LEU A 169 15.09 -1.77 -9.71
C LEU A 169 14.90 -3.27 -10.03
N SER A 170 13.66 -3.67 -10.30
CA SER A 170 13.31 -5.04 -10.67
C SER A 170 14.07 -5.52 -11.92
N ARG A 171 14.17 -4.68 -12.96
CA ARG A 171 14.92 -4.99 -14.18
C ARG A 171 16.41 -5.13 -13.89
N GLU A 172 17.01 -4.22 -13.13
CA GLU A 172 18.42 -4.25 -12.76
C GLU A 172 18.78 -5.51 -11.96
N LEU A 173 17.90 -5.87 -11.02
CA LEU A 173 18.06 -7.08 -10.20
C LEU A 173 17.66 -8.38 -10.92
N ARG A 174 17.16 -8.30 -12.17
CA ARG A 174 16.67 -9.44 -12.97
C ARG A 174 15.51 -10.19 -12.33
N ILE A 175 14.64 -9.49 -11.63
CA ILE A 175 13.39 -10.02 -11.09
C ILE A 175 12.40 -10.17 -12.24
N LYS A 176 11.82 -11.35 -12.39
CA LYS A 176 10.90 -11.69 -13.51
C LYS A 176 9.45 -11.28 -13.20
N SER A 177 9.07 -11.37 -11.93
CA SER A 177 7.72 -11.03 -11.48
C SER A 177 7.46 -9.52 -11.54
N PRO A 178 6.23 -9.08 -11.85
CA PRO A 178 5.89 -7.68 -11.83
C PRO A 178 5.91 -7.13 -10.40
N VAL A 179 6.69 -6.07 -10.17
CA VAL A 179 6.86 -5.43 -8.87
C VAL A 179 6.17 -4.08 -8.84
N THR A 180 5.35 -3.87 -7.82
CA THR A 180 4.70 -2.62 -7.47
C THR A 180 4.73 -2.40 -5.96
N SER A 181 4.41 -1.21 -5.48
CA SER A 181 4.23 -0.94 -4.05
C SER A 181 3.25 -1.91 -3.38
N TYR A 182 2.22 -2.33 -4.10
CA TYR A 182 1.22 -3.26 -3.61
C TYR A 182 1.72 -4.72 -3.53
N THR A 183 2.61 -5.11 -4.43
CA THR A 183 3.26 -6.44 -4.43
C THR A 183 4.05 -6.66 -3.14
N ILE A 184 4.71 -5.63 -2.60
CA ILE A 184 5.46 -5.70 -1.33
C ILE A 184 4.54 -6.13 -0.19
N ARG A 185 3.37 -5.51 -0.07
CA ARG A 185 2.37 -5.85 0.94
C ARG A 185 1.82 -7.26 0.78
N HIS A 186 1.55 -7.70 -0.47
CA HIS A 186 1.15 -9.08 -0.74
C HIS A 186 2.23 -10.08 -0.33
N SER A 187 3.49 -9.78 -0.64
CA SER A 187 4.60 -10.65 -0.30
C SER A 187 4.78 -10.77 1.20
N TRP A 188 4.60 -9.67 1.96
CA TRP A 188 4.62 -9.72 3.43
C TRP A 188 3.51 -10.64 3.97
N ALA A 189 2.27 -10.44 3.55
CA ALA A 189 1.13 -11.22 4.02
C ALA A 189 1.26 -12.71 3.68
N THR A 190 1.78 -13.01 2.49
CA THR A 190 2.02 -14.37 2.04
C THR A 190 3.16 -15.02 2.82
N SER A 191 4.26 -14.29 3.05
CA SER A 191 5.38 -14.77 3.88
C SER A 191 4.93 -15.07 5.31
N ALA A 192 4.13 -14.18 5.91
CA ALA A 192 3.58 -14.37 7.24
C ALA A 192 2.71 -15.64 7.32
N LYS A 193 1.86 -15.87 6.32
CA LYS A 193 1.04 -17.08 6.21
C LYS A 193 1.91 -18.34 6.13
N TYR A 194 2.95 -18.35 5.29
CA TYR A 194 3.84 -19.51 5.16
C TYR A 194 4.70 -19.77 6.38
N GLN A 195 4.94 -18.74 7.20
CA GLN A 195 5.61 -18.87 8.50
C GLN A 195 4.65 -19.34 9.62
N GLY A 196 3.40 -19.66 9.30
CA GLY A 196 2.42 -20.16 10.25
C GLY A 196 1.82 -19.09 11.16
N ILE A 197 1.98 -17.80 10.84
CA ILE A 197 1.38 -16.72 11.65
C ILE A 197 -0.16 -16.82 11.53
N PRO A 198 -0.89 -16.80 12.67
CA PRO A 198 -2.35 -16.85 12.67
C PRO A 198 -2.98 -15.76 11.81
N ILE A 199 -4.07 -16.10 11.10
CA ILE A 199 -4.69 -15.15 10.15
C ILE A 199 -5.24 -13.90 10.84
N GLU A 200 -5.62 -14.02 12.09
CA GLU A 200 -6.07 -12.93 12.94
C GLU A 200 -4.96 -11.90 13.12
N MET A 201 -3.75 -12.37 13.46
CA MET A 201 -2.57 -11.51 13.61
C MET A 201 -2.15 -10.88 12.28
N ILE A 202 -2.24 -11.63 11.16
CA ILE A 202 -2.00 -11.08 9.82
C ILE A 202 -3.04 -9.99 9.50
N SER A 203 -4.32 -10.24 9.84
CA SER A 203 -5.41 -9.29 9.62
C SER A 203 -5.22 -7.98 10.38
N GLU A 204 -4.86 -8.09 11.65
CA GLU A 204 -4.54 -6.96 12.52
C GLU A 204 -3.34 -6.17 12.00
N SER A 205 -2.22 -6.85 11.73
CA SER A 205 -1.00 -6.24 11.17
C SER A 205 -1.25 -5.54 9.83
N LEU A 206 -2.17 -6.05 9.03
CA LEU A 206 -2.60 -5.42 7.79
C LEU A 206 -3.62 -4.29 8.00
N GLY A 207 -4.18 -4.12 9.20
CA GLY A 207 -5.22 -3.15 9.50
C GLY A 207 -6.51 -3.40 8.71
N HIS A 208 -6.89 -4.66 8.53
CA HIS A 208 -8.17 -5.03 7.94
C HIS A 208 -9.28 -4.99 9.00
N LYS A 209 -10.43 -4.42 8.65
CA LYS A 209 -11.60 -4.39 9.56
C LYS A 209 -12.30 -5.75 9.73
N SER A 210 -11.96 -6.73 8.89
CA SER A 210 -12.58 -8.05 8.88
C SER A 210 -11.58 -9.11 8.44
N ILE A 211 -11.52 -10.21 9.16
CA ILE A 211 -10.72 -11.40 8.82
C ILE A 211 -11.10 -11.95 7.44
N LYS A 212 -12.38 -11.86 7.06
CA LYS A 212 -12.86 -12.24 5.72
C LYS A 212 -12.11 -11.50 4.60
N THR A 213 -11.74 -10.24 4.83
CA THR A 213 -10.91 -9.48 3.89
C THR A 213 -9.53 -10.11 3.74
N THR A 214 -8.92 -10.54 4.84
CA THR A 214 -7.61 -11.21 4.83
C THR A 214 -7.70 -12.59 4.19
N GLN A 215 -8.74 -13.36 4.48
CA GLN A 215 -9.00 -14.66 3.83
C GLN A 215 -9.11 -14.50 2.31
N THR A 216 -9.89 -13.53 1.85
CA THR A 216 -10.03 -13.25 0.40
C THR A 216 -8.72 -12.76 -0.21
N TYR A 217 -7.95 -11.99 0.56
CA TYR A 217 -6.66 -11.47 0.16
C TYR A 217 -5.61 -12.57 -0.03
N LEU A 218 -5.68 -13.62 0.81
CA LEU A 218 -4.75 -14.76 0.80
C LEU A 218 -5.28 -16.00 0.03
N LYS A 219 -6.47 -15.95 -0.53
CA LYS A 219 -7.08 -17.08 -1.30
C LYS A 219 -6.40 -17.39 -2.64
N GLY A 220 -5.48 -16.58 -3.07
CA GLY A 220 -4.77 -16.77 -4.35
C GLY A 220 -3.39 -17.43 -4.21
N PHE A 221 -3.10 -18.06 -3.06
CA PHE A 221 -1.80 -18.67 -2.74
C PHE A 221 -1.95 -20.10 -2.27
#